data_390fbef0645a43891de45e60f374f8b6
#
_entry.id   390fbef0645a43891de45e60f374f8b6
#
_cell.length_a   1.000
_cell.length_b   1.000
_cell.length_c   1.000
_cell.angle_alpha   90.00
_cell.angle_beta   90.00
_cell.angle_gamma   90.00
#
_symmetry.space_group_name_H-M   'P 1'
#
loop_
_entity.id
_entity.type
_entity.pdbx_description
1 polymer ?
#
loop_
_entity_poly.entity_id
_entity_poly.type
_entity_poly.pdbx_seq_one_letter_code
_entity_poly.pdbx_strand_id
1 'polypeptide(L)'
;MDGFVLPPGLIRPPGEAPAYDAWLAALPQAVAGLADRWSLRLGPPFLPGGSSAWVAPAATADGDPAVLKVGWVHDEAEHEADGLRAWDGRGTVRLLRAHRDGQTQALLLESCRPGVPLSDVLPGPEQDAVLAGLLRRLWITPPPGGVFRPLEAMCGAWVRRFEMDYGCARALGRDQVDPGVARAAMALFRELPAAAPDSVLLATDLHHGNVLASEREP
;
A
#
# COMPACT_ATOMS: atom_id res chain seq x y z
N MET A 1 -8.98 24.00 14.39
CA MET A 1 -9.15 22.96 13.35
C MET A 1 -10.25 21.99 13.77
N ASP A 2 -11.45 22.54 13.93
CA ASP A 2 -12.63 21.75 14.23
C ASP A 2 -13.07 21.06 12.94
N GLY A 3 -13.05 19.73 12.92
CA GLY A 3 -13.59 18.94 11.81
C GLY A 3 -12.65 17.97 11.09
N PHE A 4 -11.36 17.84 11.46
CA PHE A 4 -10.50 16.83 10.87
C PHE A 4 -10.95 15.44 11.33
N VAL A 5 -11.31 14.59 10.35
CA VAL A 5 -11.76 13.21 10.61
C VAL A 5 -10.59 12.26 10.47
N LEU A 6 -10.28 11.55 11.55
CA LEU A 6 -9.30 10.46 11.54
C LEU A 6 -10.04 9.14 11.28
N PRO A 7 -9.74 8.44 10.17
CA PRO A 7 -10.37 7.16 9.87
C PRO A 7 -10.05 6.10 10.94
N PRO A 8 -11.04 5.33 11.41
CA PRO A 8 -10.81 4.29 12.42
C PRO A 8 -10.00 3.09 11.92
N GLY A 9 -9.81 2.97 10.60
CA GLY A 9 -9.00 1.92 9.99
C GLY A 9 -7.50 2.06 10.20
N LEU A 10 -7.00 3.24 10.60
CA LEU A 10 -5.57 3.45 10.83
C LEU A 10 -5.06 2.59 11.99
N ILE A 11 -4.07 1.75 11.70
CA ILE A 11 -3.49 0.80 12.66
C ILE A 11 -2.06 1.19 12.96
N ARG A 12 -1.74 1.25 14.27
CA ARG A 12 -0.38 1.52 14.72
C ARG A 12 0.56 0.36 14.38
N PRO A 13 1.70 0.61 13.69
CA PRO A 13 2.70 -0.42 13.43
C PRO A 13 3.31 -0.94 14.75
N PRO A 14 3.52 -2.25 14.88
CA PRO A 14 4.17 -2.82 16.05
C PRO A 14 5.59 -2.27 16.25
N GLY A 15 5.93 -1.88 17.48
CA GLY A 15 7.26 -1.38 17.84
C GLY A 15 7.52 0.11 17.58
N GLU A 16 6.63 0.81 16.87
CA GLU A 16 6.83 2.22 16.49
C GLU A 16 5.93 3.22 17.26
N ALA A 17 5.37 2.79 18.38
CA ALA A 17 4.31 3.50 19.08
C ALA A 17 4.57 5.00 19.32
N PRO A 18 5.70 5.46 19.89
CA PRO A 18 5.88 6.90 20.17
C PRO A 18 5.97 7.76 18.91
N ALA A 19 6.69 7.28 17.88
CA ALA A 19 6.89 8.01 16.64
C ALA A 19 5.60 8.08 15.82
N TYR A 20 4.85 6.97 15.77
CA TYR A 20 3.57 6.91 15.08
C TYR A 20 2.51 7.80 15.76
N ASP A 21 2.46 7.84 17.09
CA ASP A 21 1.53 8.71 17.82
C ASP A 21 1.84 10.20 17.57
N ALA A 22 3.12 10.57 17.52
CA ALA A 22 3.53 11.92 17.14
C ALA A 22 3.13 12.26 15.71
N TRP A 23 3.29 11.32 14.77
CA TRP A 23 2.83 11.47 13.39
C TRP A 23 1.32 11.65 13.30
N LEU A 24 0.53 10.83 14.00
CA LEU A 24 -0.93 10.97 14.04
C LEU A 24 -1.36 12.34 14.56
N ALA A 25 -0.69 12.84 15.59
CA ALA A 25 -0.97 14.17 16.14
C ALA A 25 -0.63 15.29 15.14
N ALA A 26 0.39 15.12 14.31
CA ALA A 26 0.80 16.08 13.30
C ALA A 26 0.02 15.97 11.98
N LEU A 27 -0.68 14.85 11.75
CA LEU A 27 -1.35 14.54 10.49
C LEU A 27 -2.35 15.62 10.01
N PRO A 28 -3.19 16.23 10.87
CA PRO A 28 -4.10 17.30 10.44
C PRO A 28 -3.35 18.50 9.83
N GLN A 29 -2.24 18.88 10.44
CA GLN A 29 -1.42 20.01 9.95
C GLN A 29 -0.68 19.62 8.65
N ALA A 30 -0.17 18.40 8.55
CA ALA A 30 0.47 17.89 7.35
C ALA A 30 -0.49 17.87 6.17
N VAL A 31 -1.72 17.38 6.36
CA VAL A 31 -2.78 17.37 5.33
C VAL A 31 -3.15 18.78 4.90
N ALA A 32 -3.32 19.72 5.83
CA ALA A 32 -3.61 21.12 5.51
C ALA A 32 -2.46 21.76 4.71
N GLY A 33 -1.21 21.58 5.13
CA GLY A 33 -0.05 22.11 4.43
C GLY A 33 0.13 21.52 3.02
N LEU A 34 -0.23 20.26 2.82
CA LEU A 34 -0.23 19.62 1.50
C LEU A 34 -1.35 20.16 0.60
N ALA A 35 -2.55 20.39 1.16
CA ALA A 35 -3.66 20.98 0.45
C ALA A 35 -3.30 22.39 -0.04
N ASP A 36 -2.69 23.21 0.81
CA ASP A 36 -2.23 24.56 0.43
C ASP A 36 -1.13 24.49 -0.64
N ARG A 37 -0.10 23.66 -0.41
CA ARG A 37 1.04 23.50 -1.34
C ARG A 37 0.63 23.07 -2.73
N TRP A 38 -0.37 22.19 -2.84
CA TRP A 38 -0.83 21.66 -4.11
C TRP A 38 -2.12 22.31 -4.62
N SER A 39 -2.62 23.34 -3.91
CA SER A 39 -3.85 24.07 -4.22
C SER A 39 -5.05 23.13 -4.38
N LEU A 40 -5.24 22.25 -3.38
CA LEU A 40 -6.30 21.25 -3.38
C LEU A 40 -7.52 21.70 -2.56
N ARG A 41 -8.69 21.38 -3.02
CA ARG A 41 -9.91 21.34 -2.21
C ARG A 41 -10.17 19.90 -1.80
N LEU A 42 -10.13 19.62 -0.50
CA LEU A 42 -10.32 18.28 0.04
C LEU A 42 -11.80 18.02 0.40
N GLY A 43 -12.27 16.81 0.11
CA GLY A 43 -13.49 16.26 0.67
C GLY A 43 -13.24 15.50 1.99
N PRO A 44 -14.29 14.94 2.60
CA PRO A 44 -14.13 14.07 3.78
C PRO A 44 -13.33 12.82 3.42
N PRO A 45 -12.54 12.27 4.36
CA PRO A 45 -11.77 11.06 4.11
C PRO A 45 -12.68 9.85 3.84
N PHE A 46 -12.17 8.88 3.08
CA PHE A 46 -12.85 7.61 2.88
C PHE A 46 -12.92 6.84 4.21
N LEU A 47 -14.07 6.24 4.50
CA LEU A 47 -14.30 5.45 5.71
C LEU A 47 -14.66 4.01 5.35
N PRO A 48 -14.23 3.04 6.16
CA PRO A 48 -13.49 3.14 7.42
C PRO A 48 -12.01 3.52 7.27
N GLY A 49 -11.51 3.67 6.04
CA GLY A 49 -10.13 3.99 5.71
C GLY A 49 -9.21 2.76 5.64
N GLY A 50 -8.01 2.96 5.10
CA GLY A 50 -6.94 1.96 5.11
C GLY A 50 -6.18 1.92 6.43
N SER A 51 -5.30 0.90 6.59
CA SER A 51 -4.54 0.66 7.80
C SER A 51 -3.35 1.60 8.01
N SER A 52 -2.76 2.12 6.92
CA SER A 52 -1.47 2.84 6.96
C SER A 52 -1.50 4.27 6.42
N ALA A 53 -2.66 4.73 5.89
CA ALA A 53 -2.77 6.06 5.29
C ALA A 53 -4.14 6.70 5.50
N TRP A 54 -4.14 8.02 5.66
CA TRP A 54 -5.31 8.86 5.52
C TRP A 54 -5.53 9.15 4.02
N VAL A 55 -6.75 8.90 3.53
CA VAL A 55 -7.07 9.03 2.11
C VAL A 55 -8.37 9.81 1.94
N ALA A 56 -8.37 10.82 1.08
CA ALA A 56 -9.56 11.62 0.81
C ALA A 56 -9.67 12.01 -0.67
N PRO A 57 -10.90 12.22 -1.18
CA PRO A 57 -11.10 12.84 -2.47
C PRO A 57 -10.58 14.28 -2.43
N ALA A 58 -10.01 14.70 -3.54
CA ALA A 58 -9.48 16.04 -3.75
C ALA A 58 -9.93 16.60 -5.10
N ALA A 59 -9.96 17.91 -5.23
CA ALA A 59 -10.03 18.60 -6.52
C ALA A 59 -8.84 19.53 -6.65
N THR A 60 -8.18 19.52 -7.81
CA THR A 60 -7.08 20.45 -8.13
C THR A 60 -7.58 21.89 -8.26
N ALA A 61 -6.67 22.85 -8.46
CA ALA A 61 -7.01 24.25 -8.71
C ALA A 61 -7.91 24.40 -9.96
N ASP A 62 -7.69 23.56 -10.98
CA ASP A 62 -8.44 23.53 -12.24
C ASP A 62 -9.78 22.81 -12.11
N GLY A 63 -10.03 22.18 -10.96
CA GLY A 63 -11.27 21.45 -10.68
C GLY A 63 -11.20 19.96 -11.05
N ASP A 64 -10.05 19.46 -11.50
CA ASP A 64 -9.88 18.04 -11.84
C ASP A 64 -9.95 17.17 -10.61
N PRO A 65 -10.66 16.03 -10.68
CA PRO A 65 -10.78 15.10 -9.58
C PRO A 65 -9.47 14.35 -9.35
N ALA A 66 -9.08 14.25 -8.09
CA ALA A 66 -7.90 13.54 -7.63
C ALA A 66 -8.17 12.86 -6.27
N VAL A 67 -7.21 12.12 -5.77
CA VAL A 67 -7.23 11.53 -4.43
C VAL A 67 -5.93 11.89 -3.73
N LEU A 68 -6.03 12.48 -2.53
CA LEU A 68 -4.88 12.71 -1.66
C LEU A 68 -4.74 11.53 -0.68
N LYS A 69 -3.58 10.86 -0.73
CA LYS A 69 -3.17 9.81 0.21
C LYS A 69 -1.99 10.33 1.03
N VAL A 70 -2.12 10.32 2.36
CA VAL A 70 -1.07 10.73 3.30
C VAL A 70 -0.83 9.59 4.27
N GLY A 71 0.32 8.95 4.18
CA GLY A 71 0.64 7.74 4.92
C GLY A 71 1.89 7.85 5.78
N TRP A 72 1.97 6.98 6.78
CA TRP A 72 3.18 6.65 7.51
C TRP A 72 4.09 5.82 6.62
N VAL A 73 5.37 6.21 6.53
CA VAL A 73 6.36 5.44 5.75
C VAL A 73 6.80 4.21 6.55
N HIS A 74 6.59 3.06 5.96
CA HIS A 74 7.05 1.77 6.44
C HIS A 74 7.65 0.98 5.28
N ASP A 75 8.32 -0.11 5.57
CA ASP A 75 9.10 -0.89 4.59
C ASP A 75 8.33 -1.23 3.30
N GLU A 76 7.02 -1.50 3.40
CA GLU A 76 6.19 -1.88 2.25
C GLU A 76 5.71 -0.67 1.44
N ALA A 77 5.56 0.51 2.08
CA ALA A 77 5.10 1.73 1.44
C ALA A 77 6.25 2.61 0.91
N GLU A 78 7.50 2.33 1.28
CA GLU A 78 8.65 3.19 1.01
C GLU A 78 8.81 3.55 -0.47
N HIS A 79 8.56 2.60 -1.37
CA HIS A 79 8.73 2.74 -2.81
C HIS A 79 7.41 2.80 -3.60
N GLU A 80 6.28 3.06 -2.93
CA GLU A 80 4.97 3.15 -3.60
C GLU A 80 4.96 4.20 -4.72
N ALA A 81 5.52 5.39 -4.46
CA ALA A 81 5.60 6.44 -5.46
C ALA A 81 6.46 6.03 -6.68
N ASP A 82 7.54 5.30 -6.45
CA ASP A 82 8.45 4.85 -7.51
C ASP A 82 7.81 3.73 -8.34
N GLY A 83 7.08 2.83 -7.69
CA GLY A 83 6.28 1.80 -8.37
C GLY A 83 5.21 2.42 -9.27
N LEU A 84 4.42 3.37 -8.75
CA LEU A 84 3.40 4.07 -9.54
C LEU A 84 3.98 4.83 -10.73
N ARG A 85 5.17 5.45 -10.58
CA ARG A 85 5.88 6.07 -11.72
C ARG A 85 6.32 5.05 -12.76
N ALA A 86 6.83 3.90 -12.32
CA ALA A 86 7.30 2.85 -13.22
C ALA A 86 6.15 2.24 -14.03
N TRP A 87 5.01 2.02 -13.41
CA TRP A 87 3.82 1.51 -14.11
C TRP A 87 3.12 2.58 -14.96
N ASP A 88 3.24 3.86 -14.60
CA ASP A 88 2.69 5.00 -15.36
C ASP A 88 1.23 4.82 -15.77
N GLY A 89 0.39 4.39 -14.82
CA GLY A 89 -1.04 4.17 -15.02
C GLY A 89 -1.39 2.89 -15.77
N ARG A 90 -0.45 2.02 -16.12
CA ARG A 90 -0.71 0.72 -16.76
C ARG A 90 -1.12 -0.33 -15.74
N GLY A 91 -2.42 -0.47 -15.51
CA GLY A 91 -2.99 -1.34 -14.48
C GLY A 91 -2.91 -0.75 -13.07
N THR A 92 -2.54 0.51 -12.94
CA THR A 92 -2.54 1.26 -11.67
C THR A 92 -3.16 2.64 -11.84
N VAL A 93 -3.49 3.31 -10.75
CA VAL A 93 -3.77 4.75 -10.78
C VAL A 93 -2.52 5.53 -11.17
N ARG A 94 -2.68 6.65 -11.85
CA ARG A 94 -1.57 7.55 -12.16
C ARG A 94 -1.15 8.33 -10.92
N LEU A 95 0.15 8.44 -10.71
CA LEU A 95 0.72 9.35 -9.72
C LEU A 95 0.82 10.75 -10.32
N LEU A 96 0.07 11.70 -9.77
CA LEU A 96 0.07 13.09 -10.21
C LEU A 96 1.16 13.89 -9.52
N ARG A 97 1.32 13.72 -8.20
CA ARG A 97 2.38 14.37 -7.39
C ARG A 97 2.78 13.46 -6.25
N ALA A 98 4.02 13.60 -5.79
CA ALA A 98 4.50 12.94 -4.57
C ALA A 98 5.33 13.92 -3.74
N HIS A 99 5.27 13.76 -2.42
CA HIS A 99 6.09 14.48 -1.46
C HIS A 99 6.42 13.55 -0.30
N ARG A 100 7.65 13.66 0.20
CA ARG A 100 8.09 12.95 1.40
C ARG A 100 8.72 13.95 2.36
N ASP A 101 8.32 13.87 3.63
CA ASP A 101 8.89 14.64 4.72
C ASP A 101 9.00 13.72 5.95
N GLY A 102 10.22 13.34 6.29
CA GLY A 102 10.49 12.35 7.32
C GLY A 102 9.71 11.05 7.11
N GLN A 103 8.85 10.73 8.08
CA GLN A 103 7.99 9.54 8.06
C GLN A 103 6.64 9.76 7.39
N THR A 104 6.42 10.92 6.79
CA THR A 104 5.19 11.21 6.05
C THR A 104 5.44 11.07 4.55
N GLN A 105 4.66 10.21 3.89
CA GLN A 105 4.57 10.13 2.43
C GLN A 105 3.21 10.65 1.99
N ALA A 106 3.22 11.58 1.04
CA ALA A 106 2.01 12.12 0.44
C ALA A 106 2.01 11.83 -1.06
N LEU A 107 0.91 11.29 -1.55
CA LEU A 107 0.68 11.00 -2.96
C LEU A 107 -0.61 11.70 -3.40
N LEU A 108 -0.54 12.46 -4.49
CA LEU A 108 -1.73 12.90 -5.21
C LEU A 108 -1.93 11.93 -6.37
N LEU A 109 -3.04 11.25 -6.36
CA LEU A 109 -3.36 10.15 -7.27
C LEU A 109 -4.51 10.52 -8.19
N GLU A 110 -4.56 9.89 -9.35
CA GLU A 110 -5.73 9.85 -10.22
C GLU A 110 -6.97 9.35 -9.45
N SER A 111 -8.10 9.97 -9.68
CA SER A 111 -9.38 9.50 -9.14
C SER A 111 -10.00 8.47 -10.06
N CYS A 112 -10.17 7.23 -9.58
CA CYS A 112 -10.91 6.20 -10.30
C CYS A 112 -12.41 6.55 -10.37
N ARG A 113 -13.02 6.32 -11.52
CA ARG A 113 -14.46 6.42 -11.73
C ARG A 113 -14.97 5.14 -12.41
N PRO A 114 -15.97 4.47 -11.88
CA PRO A 114 -16.75 4.80 -10.66
C PRO A 114 -15.98 4.59 -9.34
N GLY A 115 -14.80 3.94 -9.31
CA GLY A 115 -13.98 3.75 -8.13
C GLY A 115 -14.55 2.74 -7.12
N VAL A 116 -15.42 1.84 -7.59
CA VAL A 116 -16.01 0.78 -6.76
C VAL A 116 -14.98 -0.35 -6.61
N PRO A 117 -14.74 -0.87 -5.38
CA PRO A 117 -13.85 -2.00 -5.17
C PRO A 117 -14.29 -3.25 -5.95
N LEU A 118 -13.31 -4.00 -6.45
CA LEU A 118 -13.56 -5.25 -7.18
C LEU A 118 -14.36 -6.26 -6.35
N SER A 119 -14.14 -6.28 -5.03
CA SER A 119 -14.90 -7.07 -4.08
C SER A 119 -16.41 -6.84 -4.11
N ASP A 120 -16.84 -5.63 -4.51
CA ASP A 120 -18.24 -5.21 -4.44
C ASP A 120 -18.97 -5.38 -5.78
N VAL A 121 -18.24 -5.69 -6.86
CA VAL A 121 -18.81 -5.77 -8.23
C VAL A 121 -18.76 -7.16 -8.85
N LEU A 122 -17.84 -8.05 -8.43
CA LEU A 122 -17.68 -9.37 -9.02
C LEU A 122 -17.65 -10.48 -7.97
N PRO A 123 -18.13 -11.70 -8.27
CA PRO A 123 -17.95 -12.86 -7.40
C PRO A 123 -16.50 -13.36 -7.42
N GLY A 124 -16.09 -14.11 -6.39
CA GLY A 124 -14.71 -14.53 -6.14
C GLY A 124 -13.94 -15.08 -7.35
N PRO A 125 -14.45 -16.06 -8.10
CA PRO A 125 -13.71 -16.62 -9.25
C PRO A 125 -13.44 -15.60 -10.36
N GLU A 126 -14.33 -14.64 -10.55
CA GLU A 126 -14.17 -13.55 -11.53
C GLU A 126 -13.16 -12.51 -11.03
N GLN A 127 -13.13 -12.23 -9.71
CA GLN A 127 -12.11 -11.39 -9.08
C GLN A 127 -10.70 -11.98 -9.34
N ASP A 128 -10.52 -13.29 -9.18
CA ASP A 128 -9.24 -13.96 -9.41
C ASP A 128 -8.77 -13.81 -10.86
N ALA A 129 -9.68 -13.88 -11.82
CA ALA A 129 -9.36 -13.67 -13.24
C ALA A 129 -8.88 -12.23 -13.50
N VAL A 130 -9.53 -11.22 -12.91
CA VAL A 130 -9.11 -9.81 -13.00
C VAL A 130 -7.74 -9.62 -12.36
N LEU A 131 -7.52 -10.14 -11.14
CA LEU A 131 -6.23 -10.04 -10.44
C LEU A 131 -5.10 -10.68 -11.24
N ALA A 132 -5.32 -11.87 -11.81
CA ALA A 132 -4.34 -12.55 -12.67
C ALA A 132 -4.02 -11.74 -13.94
N GLY A 133 -5.02 -11.10 -14.53
CA GLY A 133 -4.85 -10.19 -15.67
C GLY A 133 -4.01 -8.97 -15.32
N LEU A 134 -4.30 -8.34 -14.18
CA LEU A 134 -3.54 -7.19 -13.66
C LEU A 134 -2.09 -7.58 -13.36
N LEU A 135 -1.84 -8.70 -12.68
CA LEU A 135 -0.49 -9.18 -12.38
C LEU A 135 0.36 -9.29 -13.65
N ARG A 136 -0.17 -9.88 -14.72
CA ARG A 136 0.56 -9.98 -16.01
C ARG A 136 0.93 -8.63 -16.59
N ARG A 137 0.12 -7.60 -16.38
CA ARG A 137 0.38 -6.23 -16.85
C ARG A 137 1.39 -5.50 -15.95
N LEU A 138 1.37 -5.79 -14.66
CA LEU A 138 2.24 -5.17 -13.65
C LEU A 138 3.65 -5.79 -13.63
N TRP A 139 3.82 -7.00 -14.12
CA TRP A 139 5.14 -7.65 -14.23
C TRP A 139 5.96 -7.04 -15.37
N ILE A 140 6.55 -5.90 -15.10
CA ILE A 140 7.46 -5.20 -16.01
C ILE A 140 8.90 -5.35 -15.53
N THR A 141 9.86 -5.18 -16.44
CA THR A 141 11.27 -5.08 -16.04
C THR A 141 11.46 -3.89 -15.10
N PRO A 142 12.07 -4.08 -13.93
CA PRO A 142 12.33 -2.97 -13.02
C PRO A 142 13.15 -1.87 -13.69
N PRO A 143 12.83 -0.59 -13.49
CA PRO A 143 13.65 0.51 -13.97
C PRO A 143 15.09 0.41 -13.45
N PRO A 144 16.10 0.84 -14.24
CA PRO A 144 17.48 0.88 -13.77
C PRO A 144 17.62 1.87 -12.62
N GLY A 145 18.56 1.60 -11.69
CA GLY A 145 18.84 2.48 -10.56
C GLY A 145 18.63 1.85 -9.18
N GLY A 146 18.03 0.65 -9.10
CA GLY A 146 18.05 -0.17 -7.88
C GLY A 146 17.29 0.40 -6.67
N VAL A 147 16.26 1.22 -6.91
CA VAL A 147 15.47 1.81 -5.80
C VAL A 147 14.58 0.76 -5.10
N PHE A 148 14.15 -0.26 -5.86
CA PHE A 148 13.25 -1.27 -5.32
C PHE A 148 13.99 -2.32 -4.49
N ARG A 149 13.40 -2.70 -3.36
CA ARG A 149 13.92 -3.74 -2.51
C ARG A 149 13.85 -5.10 -3.24
N PRO A 150 14.94 -5.88 -3.27
CA PRO A 150 14.90 -7.24 -3.81
C PRO A 150 13.90 -8.12 -3.07
N LEU A 151 13.21 -9.01 -3.80
CA LEU A 151 12.24 -9.94 -3.23
C LEU A 151 12.88 -10.81 -2.13
N GLU A 152 14.13 -11.22 -2.33
CA GLU A 152 14.89 -11.98 -1.33
C GLU A 152 15.01 -11.22 0.01
N ALA A 153 15.31 -9.92 -0.02
CA ALA A 153 15.42 -9.09 1.18
C ALA A 153 14.05 -8.95 1.88
N MET A 154 12.97 -8.78 1.11
CA MET A 154 11.61 -8.70 1.63
C MET A 154 11.19 -10.02 2.28
N CYS A 155 11.35 -11.13 1.58
CA CYS A 155 11.03 -12.46 2.10
C CYS A 155 11.86 -12.79 3.36
N GLY A 156 13.13 -12.41 3.38
CA GLY A 156 14.00 -12.55 4.55
C GLY A 156 13.51 -11.75 5.77
N ALA A 157 12.98 -10.54 5.56
CA ALA A 157 12.37 -9.74 6.62
C ALA A 157 11.09 -10.39 7.16
N TRP A 158 10.22 -10.88 6.27
CA TRP A 158 8.99 -11.60 6.66
C TRP A 158 9.29 -12.88 7.45
N VAL A 159 10.31 -13.65 7.04
CA VAL A 159 10.73 -14.85 7.77
C VAL A 159 11.18 -14.49 9.19
N ARG A 160 12.05 -13.48 9.35
CA ARG A 160 12.50 -13.03 10.69
C ARG A 160 11.31 -12.59 11.55
N ARG A 161 10.37 -11.85 10.98
CA ARG A 161 9.17 -11.41 11.69
C ARG A 161 8.30 -12.60 12.10
N PHE A 162 8.04 -13.53 11.18
CA PHE A 162 7.27 -14.74 11.45
C PHE A 162 7.94 -15.58 12.56
N GLU A 163 9.26 -15.77 12.51
CA GLU A 163 10.00 -16.53 13.54
C GLU A 163 9.84 -15.93 14.93
N MET A 164 9.89 -14.59 15.04
CA MET A 164 9.66 -13.90 16.31
C MET A 164 8.22 -14.09 16.81
N ASP A 165 7.24 -13.81 15.96
CA ASP A 165 5.82 -13.86 16.34
C ASP A 165 5.38 -15.30 16.65
N TYR A 166 5.83 -16.28 15.85
CA TYR A 166 5.58 -17.70 16.06
C TYR A 166 6.23 -18.23 17.35
N GLY A 167 7.47 -17.82 17.61
CA GLY A 167 8.16 -18.14 18.87
C GLY A 167 7.42 -17.61 20.10
N CYS A 168 6.94 -16.37 20.05
CA CYS A 168 6.12 -15.77 21.10
C CYS A 168 4.79 -16.50 21.25
N ALA A 169 4.10 -16.81 20.16
CA ALA A 169 2.82 -17.52 20.20
C ALA A 169 2.97 -18.91 20.82
N ARG A 170 4.03 -19.65 20.47
CA ARG A 170 4.33 -20.95 21.07
C ARG A 170 4.61 -20.86 22.56
N ALA A 171 5.44 -19.90 22.96
CA ALA A 171 5.76 -19.70 24.38
C ALA A 171 4.52 -19.42 25.23
N LEU A 172 3.48 -18.83 24.61
CA LEU A 172 2.18 -18.53 25.25
C LEU A 172 1.15 -19.66 25.07
N GLY A 173 1.48 -20.76 24.38
CA GLY A 173 0.53 -21.84 24.07
C GLY A 173 -0.60 -21.39 23.12
N ARG A 174 -0.35 -20.43 22.28
CA ARG A 174 -1.32 -19.81 21.33
C ARG A 174 -1.04 -20.17 19.87
N ASP A 175 -0.04 -20.99 19.60
CA ASP A 175 0.30 -21.41 18.25
C ASP A 175 -0.75 -22.38 17.70
N GLN A 176 -1.29 -22.05 16.52
CA GLN A 176 -2.25 -22.89 15.79
C GLN A 176 -1.65 -23.46 14.50
N VAL A 177 -0.38 -23.17 14.22
CA VAL A 177 0.32 -23.58 13.00
C VAL A 177 1.17 -24.80 13.30
N ASP A 178 1.00 -25.85 12.48
CA ASP A 178 1.84 -27.04 12.56
C ASP A 178 3.33 -26.67 12.39
N PRO A 179 4.22 -27.14 13.28
CA PRO A 179 5.64 -26.80 13.20
C PRO A 179 6.34 -27.27 11.92
N GLY A 180 5.86 -28.33 11.28
CA GLY A 180 6.39 -28.82 10.00
C GLY A 180 6.01 -27.87 8.86
N VAL A 181 4.75 -27.45 8.83
CA VAL A 181 4.24 -26.46 7.86
C VAL A 181 4.98 -25.11 8.03
N ALA A 182 5.15 -24.63 9.27
CA ALA A 182 5.88 -23.41 9.54
C ALA A 182 7.32 -23.46 9.00
N ARG A 183 8.06 -24.54 9.28
CA ARG A 183 9.43 -24.72 8.77
C ARG A 183 9.48 -24.80 7.24
N ALA A 184 8.57 -25.54 6.61
CA ALA A 184 8.51 -25.66 5.16
C ALA A 184 8.22 -24.30 4.49
N ALA A 185 7.25 -23.53 5.02
CA ALA A 185 6.96 -22.21 4.53
C ALA A 185 8.18 -21.26 4.61
N MET A 186 8.85 -21.22 5.75
CA MET A 186 10.05 -20.39 5.92
C MET A 186 11.19 -20.81 5.00
N ALA A 187 11.36 -22.10 4.71
CA ALA A 187 12.36 -22.58 3.75
C ALA A 187 12.02 -22.07 2.34
N LEU A 188 10.76 -22.19 1.90
CA LEU A 188 10.31 -21.70 0.61
C LEU A 188 10.50 -20.19 0.46
N PHE A 189 10.20 -19.40 1.49
CA PHE A 189 10.44 -17.94 1.47
C PHE A 189 11.92 -17.57 1.31
N ARG A 190 12.85 -18.44 1.74
CA ARG A 190 14.28 -18.22 1.54
C ARG A 190 14.79 -18.69 0.18
N GLU A 191 14.23 -19.78 -0.34
CA GLU A 191 14.75 -20.48 -1.53
C GLU A 191 14.14 -19.95 -2.82
N LEU A 192 12.80 -19.72 -2.87
CA LEU A 192 12.11 -19.35 -4.10
C LEU A 192 12.58 -18.03 -4.71
N PRO A 193 12.84 -16.95 -3.95
CA PRO A 193 13.31 -15.69 -4.54
C PRO A 193 14.64 -15.84 -5.29
N ALA A 194 15.57 -16.63 -4.74
CA ALA A 194 16.88 -16.87 -5.35
C ALA A 194 16.81 -17.78 -6.59
N ALA A 195 15.76 -18.59 -6.69
CA ALA A 195 15.55 -19.51 -7.81
C ALA A 195 14.68 -18.93 -8.93
N ALA A 196 14.18 -17.70 -8.78
CA ALA A 196 13.31 -17.07 -9.78
C ALA A 196 14.09 -16.83 -11.11
N PRO A 197 13.56 -17.29 -12.26
CA PRO A 197 14.27 -17.19 -13.54
C PRO A 197 14.30 -15.74 -14.06
N ASP A 198 13.31 -14.94 -13.70
CA ASP A 198 13.13 -13.58 -14.18
C ASP A 198 12.98 -12.61 -13.00
N SER A 199 13.43 -11.37 -13.21
CA SER A 199 13.26 -10.27 -12.26
C SER A 199 12.23 -9.30 -12.80
N VAL A 200 11.10 -9.16 -12.09
CA VAL A 200 10.01 -8.25 -12.44
C VAL A 200 9.65 -7.36 -11.25
N LEU A 201 9.07 -6.19 -11.56
CA LEU A 201 8.51 -5.33 -10.51
C LEU A 201 7.22 -5.95 -9.97
N LEU A 202 7.12 -6.07 -8.65
CA LEU A 202 5.99 -6.69 -7.97
C LEU A 202 5.12 -5.65 -7.25
N ALA A 203 3.80 -5.77 -7.43
CA ALA A 203 2.81 -5.17 -6.54
C ALA A 203 2.52 -6.19 -5.41
N THR A 204 3.09 -5.97 -4.23
CA THR A 204 3.11 -6.97 -3.14
C THR A 204 1.84 -7.01 -2.31
N ASP A 205 0.98 -6.01 -2.44
CA ASP A 205 -0.31 -5.91 -1.72
C ASP A 205 -1.51 -5.90 -2.70
N LEU A 206 -1.43 -6.68 -3.78
CA LEU A 206 -2.50 -6.77 -4.75
C LEU A 206 -3.56 -7.77 -4.28
N HIS A 207 -4.72 -7.26 -3.92
CA HIS A 207 -5.91 -8.05 -3.57
C HIS A 207 -7.18 -7.32 -4.01
N HIS A 208 -8.33 -8.01 -3.98
CA HIS A 208 -9.61 -7.50 -4.48
C HIS A 208 -10.08 -6.18 -3.85
N GLY A 209 -9.67 -5.89 -2.61
CA GLY A 209 -9.99 -4.61 -1.94
C GLY A 209 -9.14 -3.43 -2.41
N ASN A 210 -7.98 -3.69 -3.04
CA ASN A 210 -7.07 -2.67 -3.58
C ASN A 210 -7.24 -2.44 -5.09
N VAL A 211 -8.19 -3.11 -5.72
CA VAL A 211 -8.52 -2.94 -7.15
C VAL A 211 -9.86 -2.22 -7.27
N LEU A 212 -9.86 -1.12 -8.00
CA LEU A 212 -11.02 -0.27 -8.21
C LEU A 212 -11.45 -0.27 -9.67
N ALA A 213 -12.75 -0.31 -9.93
CA ALA A 213 -13.29 -0.14 -11.27
C ALA A 213 -12.91 1.25 -11.81
N SER A 214 -12.50 1.31 -13.09
CA SER A 214 -12.04 2.54 -13.73
C SER A 214 -12.55 2.62 -15.18
N GLU A 215 -13.12 3.78 -15.55
CA GLU A 215 -13.52 4.05 -16.94
C GLU A 215 -12.33 4.08 -17.91
N ARG A 216 -11.13 4.42 -17.43
CA ARG A 216 -9.92 4.47 -18.25
C ARG A 216 -9.42 3.07 -18.66
N GLU A 217 -9.62 2.10 -17.80
CA GLU A 217 -9.22 0.71 -17.99
C GLU A 217 -10.26 -0.19 -17.32
N PRO A 218 -11.38 -0.45 -18.04
CA PRO A 218 -12.46 -1.28 -17.53
C PRO A 218 -12.06 -2.77 -17.38
#